data_3b76f8e9eee1b56bd15acd94ac337051
#
_entry.id   3b76f8e9eee1b56bd15acd94ac337051
#
_cell.length_a   1.000
_cell.length_b   1.000
_cell.length_c   1.000
_cell.angle_alpha   90.00
_cell.angle_beta   90.00
_cell.angle_gamma   90.00
#
_symmetry.space_group_name_H-M   'P 1'
#
loop_
_entity.id
_entity.type
_entity.pdbx_description
1 polymer ?
#
loop_
_entity_poly.entity_id
_entity_poly.type
_entity_poly.pdbx_seq_one_letter_code
_entity_poly.pdbx_strand_id
1 'polypeptide(L)'
;MCRLFAVTSDTPLSPMKALEALDAMREGHDGSGVGLFMRDLGGPFAAIKGAPILSGIFTDAGLKKLDTLMMDIGFMTKYRMGIQLPETPPAGTPPRDIYLIRAYDYPRTWENLAEEEKHRRLLKVRLQLREMGEAEGDMIVFSFWPDVIMIKEIGDPLTVGRYMDLDRHGITARIIMAQGRQNTNYAINLYACHPFFLEGFATMTNGENTAFIPVKEFLESRGFDGYIGFQSDSEVFVHILHYISTFLDLPLDAYKHIITPLPDEALNSHADASVLRILKQSCRRLIIDGPNCIIGNLPDGTLFMAQDSKKLRPGIVGGKPGVWAFSSEVCGLDTVIPDRDKSKDFQPMHLDMAMVGPDRKEVKVCRQTDRLSRQA
;
A
#
# COMPACT_ATOMS: atom_id res chain seq x y z
N MET A 1 -18.47 2.78 -4.27
CA MET A 1 -17.42 2.92 -3.23
C MET A 1 -16.39 1.85 -3.44
N CYS A 2 -15.10 2.20 -3.40
CA CYS A 2 -14.02 1.22 -3.53
C CYS A 2 -14.14 0.07 -2.52
N ARG A 3 -13.57 -1.07 -2.84
CA ARG A 3 -13.46 -2.22 -1.95
C ARG A 3 -12.01 -2.47 -1.60
N LEU A 4 -11.77 -2.70 -0.31
CA LEU A 4 -10.46 -2.95 0.26
C LEU A 4 -10.42 -4.36 0.84
N PHE A 5 -9.32 -5.04 0.58
CA PHE A 5 -9.01 -6.31 1.24
C PHE A 5 -7.51 -6.39 1.53
N ALA A 6 -7.15 -6.78 2.74
CA ALA A 6 -5.77 -7.07 3.09
C ALA A 6 -5.71 -8.30 3.99
N VAL A 7 -4.66 -9.09 3.83
CA VAL A 7 -4.41 -10.28 4.64
C VAL A 7 -2.95 -10.37 5.02
N THR A 8 -2.69 -10.82 6.25
CA THR A 8 -1.37 -11.24 6.71
C THR A 8 -1.46 -12.68 7.22
N SER A 9 -0.51 -13.53 6.81
CA SER A 9 -0.55 -14.97 7.10
C SER A 9 0.85 -15.55 7.34
N ASP A 10 0.95 -16.51 8.26
CA ASP A 10 2.19 -17.27 8.47
C ASP A 10 2.53 -18.16 7.27
N THR A 11 1.52 -18.61 6.53
CA THR A 11 1.67 -19.36 5.29
C THR A 11 1.50 -18.40 4.11
N PRO A 12 2.45 -18.33 3.17
CA PRO A 12 2.29 -17.51 1.97
C PRO A 12 1.04 -17.91 1.17
N LEU A 13 0.26 -16.92 0.75
CA LEU A 13 -0.98 -17.08 0.00
C LEU A 13 -0.79 -16.64 -1.46
N SER A 14 -1.57 -17.23 -2.38
CA SER A 14 -1.69 -16.70 -3.75
C SER A 14 -2.37 -15.33 -3.73
N PRO A 15 -1.92 -14.35 -4.54
CA PRO A 15 -2.59 -13.06 -4.68
C PRO A 15 -4.02 -13.18 -5.23
N MET A 16 -4.34 -14.29 -5.90
CA MET A 16 -5.71 -14.57 -6.34
C MET A 16 -6.71 -14.61 -5.18
N LYS A 17 -6.28 -15.01 -3.96
CA LYS A 17 -7.14 -15.00 -2.77
C LYS A 17 -7.65 -13.59 -2.43
N ALA A 18 -6.82 -12.59 -2.59
CA ALA A 18 -7.24 -11.21 -2.39
C ALA A 18 -8.17 -10.71 -3.50
N LEU A 19 -7.95 -11.14 -4.75
CA LEU A 19 -8.83 -10.81 -5.87
C LEU A 19 -10.18 -11.52 -5.76
N GLU A 20 -10.23 -12.77 -5.30
CA GLU A 20 -11.46 -13.51 -4.98
C GLU A 20 -12.25 -12.78 -3.88
N ALA A 21 -11.57 -12.27 -2.84
CA ALA A 21 -12.21 -11.48 -1.78
C ALA A 21 -12.81 -10.18 -2.31
N LEU A 22 -12.11 -9.48 -3.22
CA LEU A 22 -12.65 -8.28 -3.87
C LEU A 22 -13.84 -8.61 -4.76
N ASP A 23 -13.80 -9.72 -5.51
CA ASP A 23 -14.90 -10.15 -6.37
C ASP A 23 -16.15 -10.51 -5.56
N ALA A 24 -15.99 -11.09 -4.38
CA ALA A 24 -17.11 -11.33 -3.45
C ALA A 24 -17.82 -10.00 -3.04
N MET A 25 -17.10 -8.88 -3.09
CA MET A 25 -17.61 -7.53 -2.82
C MET A 25 -17.93 -6.75 -4.11
N ARG A 26 -18.30 -7.42 -5.20
CA ARG A 26 -18.38 -6.88 -6.59
C ARG A 26 -19.21 -5.62 -6.77
N GLU A 27 -20.23 -5.40 -5.96
CA GLU A 27 -21.06 -4.19 -6.05
C GLU A 27 -20.33 -2.89 -5.70
N GLY A 28 -19.11 -3.00 -5.19
CA GLY A 28 -18.30 -1.87 -4.78
C GLY A 28 -17.14 -1.51 -5.70
N HIS A 29 -17.08 -2.04 -6.91
CA HIS A 29 -16.11 -1.63 -7.94
C HIS A 29 -16.76 -1.64 -9.32
N ASP A 30 -16.17 -0.91 -10.26
CA ASP A 30 -16.73 -0.66 -11.59
C ASP A 30 -15.74 -1.00 -12.72
N GLY A 31 -14.69 -1.76 -12.42
CA GLY A 31 -13.63 -2.10 -13.37
C GLY A 31 -12.66 -0.95 -13.69
N SER A 32 -12.78 0.19 -13.04
CA SER A 32 -11.88 1.34 -13.26
C SER A 32 -10.46 1.14 -12.73
N GLY A 33 -10.18 0.02 -12.09
CA GLY A 33 -8.86 -0.39 -11.71
C GLY A 33 -8.79 -1.34 -10.52
N VAL A 34 -7.75 -2.15 -10.55
CA VAL A 34 -7.35 -3.05 -9.48
C VAL A 34 -5.89 -2.79 -9.15
N GLY A 35 -5.57 -2.77 -7.87
CA GLY A 35 -4.18 -2.76 -7.44
C GLY A 35 -3.94 -3.83 -6.40
N LEU A 36 -2.75 -4.42 -6.50
CA LEU A 36 -2.19 -5.42 -5.60
C LEU A 36 -0.85 -4.93 -5.05
N PHE A 37 -0.66 -5.12 -3.77
CA PHE A 37 0.63 -5.03 -3.11
C PHE A 37 0.91 -6.35 -2.43
N MET A 38 2.11 -6.87 -2.61
CA MET A 38 2.57 -8.14 -2.06
C MET A 38 3.92 -7.94 -1.36
N ARG A 39 4.06 -8.47 -0.15
CA ARG A 39 5.28 -8.39 0.66
C ARG A 39 5.56 -9.72 1.36
N ASP A 40 6.81 -9.94 1.73
CA ASP A 40 7.32 -11.18 2.29
C ASP A 40 7.02 -12.34 1.32
N LEU A 41 7.66 -12.22 0.16
CA LEU A 41 7.37 -13.00 -1.03
C LEU A 41 7.81 -14.45 -0.88
N GLY A 42 7.00 -15.34 -1.43
CA GLY A 42 7.28 -16.75 -1.60
C GLY A 42 7.37 -17.16 -3.07
N GLY A 43 7.20 -18.45 -3.33
CA GLY A 43 7.30 -18.99 -4.69
C GLY A 43 8.69 -18.72 -5.30
N PRO A 44 8.76 -18.26 -6.56
CA PRO A 44 10.04 -18.03 -7.24
C PRO A 44 10.91 -16.95 -6.59
N PHE A 45 10.32 -16.09 -5.74
CA PHE A 45 11.04 -15.00 -5.07
C PHE A 45 11.65 -15.41 -3.71
N ALA A 46 11.27 -16.55 -3.16
CA ALA A 46 11.79 -17.03 -1.88
C ALA A 46 13.31 -17.18 -1.84
N ALA A 47 13.93 -17.57 -2.97
CA ALA A 47 15.38 -17.76 -3.09
C ALA A 47 16.16 -16.44 -3.24
N ILE A 48 15.49 -15.32 -3.46
CA ILE A 48 16.12 -14.01 -3.72
C ILE A 48 15.67 -12.95 -2.73
N LYS A 49 15.31 -13.37 -1.51
CA LYS A 49 14.88 -12.50 -0.41
C LYS A 49 15.88 -11.36 -0.18
N GLY A 50 15.37 -10.14 0.04
CA GLY A 50 16.18 -8.94 0.23
C GLY A 50 16.68 -8.29 -1.07
N ALA A 51 16.52 -8.92 -2.23
CA ALA A 51 16.84 -8.30 -3.50
C ALA A 51 15.81 -7.21 -3.86
N PRO A 52 16.24 -6.05 -4.38
CA PRO A 52 15.30 -5.04 -4.87
C PRO A 52 14.56 -5.56 -6.11
N ILE A 53 13.24 -5.48 -6.08
CA ILE A 53 12.35 -5.95 -7.14
C ILE A 53 11.66 -4.74 -7.75
N LEU A 54 11.77 -4.61 -9.06
CA LEU A 54 11.06 -3.64 -9.87
C LEU A 54 9.83 -4.28 -10.48
N SER A 55 8.69 -3.61 -10.42
CA SER A 55 7.48 -3.98 -11.15
C SER A 55 6.94 -2.78 -11.92
N GLY A 56 6.51 -3.01 -13.16
CA GLY A 56 6.01 -1.95 -14.03
C GLY A 56 5.63 -2.42 -15.43
N ILE A 57 5.19 -1.47 -16.23
CA ILE A 57 4.78 -1.63 -17.63
C ILE A 57 5.72 -0.82 -18.50
N PHE A 58 6.17 -1.39 -19.59
CA PHE A 58 7.17 -0.81 -20.48
C PHE A 58 6.80 -1.02 -21.94
N THR A 59 7.12 -0.03 -22.77
CA THR A 59 7.33 -0.25 -24.21
C THR A 59 8.73 -0.82 -24.43
N ASP A 60 9.05 -1.28 -25.65
CA ASP A 60 10.43 -1.68 -26.00
C ASP A 60 11.43 -0.54 -25.80
N ALA A 61 11.04 0.71 -26.08
CA ALA A 61 11.88 1.89 -25.86
C ALA A 61 12.11 2.13 -24.37
N GLY A 62 11.04 2.10 -23.56
CA GLY A 62 11.11 2.24 -22.11
C GLY A 62 11.96 1.15 -21.45
N LEU A 63 11.86 -0.09 -21.93
CA LEU A 63 12.69 -1.20 -21.42
C LEU A 63 14.17 -0.98 -21.70
N LYS A 64 14.54 -0.48 -22.88
CA LYS A 64 15.93 -0.15 -23.22
C LYS A 64 16.48 0.96 -22.31
N LYS A 65 15.68 1.98 -22.00
CA LYS A 65 16.06 3.04 -21.07
C LYS A 65 16.25 2.51 -19.65
N LEU A 66 15.33 1.65 -19.19
CA LEU A 66 15.47 0.96 -17.90
C LEU A 66 16.80 0.18 -17.86
N ASP A 67 17.09 -0.63 -18.88
CA ASP A 67 18.29 -1.45 -18.93
C ASP A 67 19.57 -0.60 -18.92
N THR A 68 19.58 0.52 -19.65
CA THR A 68 20.70 1.47 -19.67
C THR A 68 20.90 2.10 -18.28
N LEU A 69 19.85 2.65 -17.68
CA LEU A 69 19.95 3.27 -16.35
C LEU A 69 20.42 2.29 -15.27
N MET A 70 19.88 1.06 -15.26
CA MET A 70 20.27 0.04 -14.29
C MET A 70 21.72 -0.38 -14.45
N MET A 71 22.20 -0.51 -15.69
CA MET A 71 23.60 -0.82 -15.99
C MET A 71 24.53 0.32 -15.55
N ASP A 72 24.18 1.58 -15.83
CA ASP A 72 24.98 2.76 -15.46
C ASP A 72 25.13 2.89 -13.94
N ILE A 73 24.09 2.56 -13.18
CA ILE A 73 24.14 2.56 -11.70
C ILE A 73 24.92 1.33 -11.18
N GLY A 74 24.99 0.25 -11.96
CA GLY A 74 25.66 -0.99 -11.60
C GLY A 74 24.76 -2.09 -11.04
N PHE A 75 23.46 -2.02 -11.25
CA PHE A 75 22.54 -3.11 -10.95
C PHE A 75 22.72 -4.26 -11.95
N MET A 76 22.71 -5.48 -11.44
CA MET A 76 22.71 -6.68 -12.27
C MET A 76 21.38 -7.43 -12.12
N THR A 77 20.80 -7.86 -13.24
CA THR A 77 19.57 -8.67 -13.21
C THR A 77 19.85 -10.01 -12.55
N LYS A 78 19.14 -10.27 -11.45
CA LYS A 78 19.21 -11.53 -10.70
C LYS A 78 18.11 -12.51 -11.12
N TYR A 79 16.91 -11.98 -11.36
CA TYR A 79 15.76 -12.77 -11.78
C TYR A 79 14.82 -11.89 -12.62
N ARG A 80 14.25 -12.47 -13.67
CA ARG A 80 13.27 -11.79 -14.54
C ARG A 80 12.04 -12.68 -14.69
N MET A 81 10.88 -12.13 -14.36
CA MET A 81 9.59 -12.69 -14.70
C MET A 81 8.93 -11.77 -15.72
N GLY A 82 8.76 -12.26 -16.94
CA GLY A 82 7.91 -11.63 -17.93
C GLY A 82 6.49 -12.18 -17.78
N ILE A 83 5.51 -11.32 -17.59
CA ILE A 83 4.11 -11.71 -17.63
C ILE A 83 3.71 -11.75 -19.10
N GLN A 84 3.39 -12.93 -19.61
CA GLN A 84 2.89 -13.10 -20.97
C GLN A 84 1.40 -12.76 -20.97
N LEU A 85 1.08 -11.56 -21.45
CA LEU A 85 -0.29 -11.11 -21.57
C LEU A 85 -0.93 -11.76 -22.82
N PRO A 86 -2.24 -12.08 -22.78
CA PRO A 86 -2.96 -12.50 -23.97
C PRO A 86 -2.94 -11.42 -25.05
N GLU A 87 -2.89 -11.84 -26.33
CA GLU A 87 -2.95 -10.92 -27.48
C GLU A 87 -4.19 -10.03 -27.46
N THR A 88 -5.31 -10.59 -27.00
CA THR A 88 -6.58 -9.86 -26.85
C THR A 88 -6.81 -9.60 -25.36
N PRO A 89 -6.66 -8.36 -24.89
CA PRO A 89 -6.99 -8.02 -23.52
C PRO A 89 -8.49 -8.16 -23.25
N PRO A 90 -8.90 -8.43 -22.00
CA PRO A 90 -10.30 -8.44 -21.63
C PRO A 90 -10.98 -7.09 -21.92
N ALA A 91 -12.31 -7.10 -22.11
CA ALA A 91 -13.07 -5.88 -22.29
C ALA A 91 -12.80 -4.88 -21.15
N GLY A 92 -12.51 -3.63 -21.51
CA GLY A 92 -12.16 -2.57 -20.55
C GLY A 92 -10.71 -2.56 -20.07
N THR A 93 -9.90 -3.54 -20.45
CA THR A 93 -8.46 -3.56 -20.15
C THR A 93 -7.70 -3.09 -21.39
N PRO A 94 -6.87 -2.04 -21.31
CA PRO A 94 -6.07 -1.59 -22.43
C PRO A 94 -4.94 -2.58 -22.74
N PRO A 95 -4.51 -2.68 -24.01
CA PRO A 95 -3.34 -3.49 -24.35
C PRO A 95 -2.08 -2.96 -23.68
N ARG A 96 -1.18 -3.88 -23.30
CA ARG A 96 0.12 -3.56 -22.70
C ARG A 96 1.24 -4.22 -23.50
N ASP A 97 2.34 -3.51 -23.68
CA ASP A 97 3.49 -4.05 -24.41
C ASP A 97 4.24 -5.09 -23.56
N ILE A 98 4.81 -4.67 -22.43
CA ILE A 98 5.60 -5.54 -21.56
C ILE A 98 5.21 -5.27 -20.11
N TYR A 99 4.74 -6.32 -19.43
CA TYR A 99 4.55 -6.29 -17.99
C TYR A 99 5.72 -7.02 -17.34
N LEU A 100 6.55 -6.29 -16.58
CA LEU A 100 7.82 -6.78 -16.07
C LEU A 100 7.85 -6.81 -14.55
N ILE A 101 8.29 -7.94 -13.98
CA ILE A 101 8.74 -8.05 -12.61
C ILE A 101 10.19 -8.52 -12.65
N ARG A 102 11.12 -7.71 -12.15
CA ARG A 102 12.56 -7.99 -12.25
C ARG A 102 13.25 -7.72 -10.92
N ALA A 103 13.97 -8.71 -10.41
CA ALA A 103 14.83 -8.55 -9.26
C ALA A 103 16.28 -8.29 -9.70
N TYR A 104 17.00 -7.54 -8.87
CA TYR A 104 18.37 -7.15 -9.11
C TYR A 104 19.28 -7.49 -7.94
N ASP A 105 20.55 -7.71 -8.20
CA ASP A 105 21.59 -7.58 -7.21
C ASP A 105 21.93 -6.10 -7.02
N TYR A 106 22.21 -5.70 -5.78
CA TYR A 106 22.66 -4.35 -5.50
C TYR A 106 24.00 -4.03 -6.21
N PRO A 107 24.22 -2.77 -6.61
CA PRO A 107 25.52 -2.34 -7.10
C PRO A 107 26.62 -2.65 -6.09
N ARG A 108 27.77 -3.13 -6.53
CA ARG A 108 28.94 -3.41 -5.66
C ARG A 108 29.35 -2.18 -4.83
N THR A 109 29.19 -1.00 -5.38
CA THR A 109 29.46 0.26 -4.70
C THR A 109 28.53 0.54 -3.51
N TRP A 110 27.45 -0.25 -3.34
CA TRP A 110 26.50 -0.13 -2.25
C TRP A 110 26.68 -1.21 -1.16
N GLU A 111 27.63 -2.15 -1.31
CA GLU A 111 27.82 -3.27 -0.38
C GLU A 111 28.01 -2.81 1.08
N ASN A 112 28.77 -1.72 1.28
CA ASN A 112 29.10 -1.19 2.60
C ASN A 112 28.19 -0.04 3.06
N LEU A 113 27.10 0.24 2.36
CA LEU A 113 26.15 1.25 2.77
C LEU A 113 25.20 0.70 3.83
N ALA A 114 24.80 1.58 4.77
CA ALA A 114 23.70 1.30 5.68
C ALA A 114 22.39 1.05 4.89
N GLU A 115 21.50 0.25 5.48
CA GLU A 115 20.23 -0.11 4.79
C GLU A 115 19.39 1.14 4.49
N GLU A 116 19.36 2.12 5.37
CA GLU A 116 18.63 3.39 5.17
C GLU A 116 19.17 4.17 3.97
N GLU A 117 20.49 4.12 3.73
CA GLU A 117 21.10 4.77 2.57
C GLU A 117 20.78 4.00 1.29
N LYS A 118 20.80 2.66 1.32
CA LYS A 118 20.35 1.86 0.18
C LYS A 118 18.90 2.16 -0.17
N HIS A 119 18.03 2.26 0.84
CA HIS A 119 16.62 2.57 0.66
C HIS A 119 16.41 3.95 0.03
N ARG A 120 17.09 4.99 0.51
CA ARG A 120 17.05 6.33 -0.10
C ARG A 120 17.51 6.32 -1.56
N ARG A 121 18.53 5.54 -1.89
CA ARG A 121 19.02 5.42 -3.27
C ARG A 121 18.02 4.65 -4.15
N LEU A 122 17.39 3.59 -3.65
CA LEU A 122 16.33 2.89 -4.39
C LEU A 122 15.16 3.84 -4.71
N LEU A 123 14.77 4.66 -3.74
CA LEU A 123 13.73 5.67 -3.96
C LEU A 123 14.12 6.66 -5.06
N LYS A 124 15.36 7.19 -5.04
CA LYS A 124 15.85 8.11 -6.08
C LYS A 124 15.82 7.46 -7.47
N VAL A 125 16.25 6.20 -7.59
CA VAL A 125 16.18 5.46 -8.86
C VAL A 125 14.72 5.30 -9.32
N ARG A 126 13.81 4.94 -8.41
CA ARG A 126 12.38 4.82 -8.74
C ARG A 126 11.79 6.15 -9.22
N LEU A 127 12.12 7.26 -8.56
CA LEU A 127 11.66 8.59 -8.96
C LEU A 127 12.20 9.00 -10.33
N GLN A 128 13.48 8.74 -10.60
CA GLN A 128 14.09 9.00 -11.90
C GLN A 128 13.41 8.19 -13.01
N LEU A 129 13.13 6.91 -12.77
CA LEU A 129 12.39 6.07 -13.74
C LEU A 129 10.98 6.60 -13.99
N ARG A 130 10.31 7.09 -12.96
CA ARG A 130 8.98 7.68 -13.09
C ARG A 130 9.03 8.97 -13.90
N GLU A 131 9.96 9.86 -13.61
CA GLU A 131 10.14 11.12 -14.35
C GLU A 131 10.42 10.85 -15.84
N MET A 132 11.31 9.90 -16.14
CA MET A 132 11.57 9.45 -17.51
C MET A 132 10.31 8.92 -18.20
N GLY A 133 9.54 8.08 -17.51
CA GLY A 133 8.30 7.49 -18.04
C GLY A 133 7.18 8.52 -18.24
N GLU A 134 7.02 9.48 -17.34
CA GLU A 134 6.03 10.57 -17.47
C GLU A 134 6.37 11.53 -18.63
N ALA A 135 7.66 11.80 -18.86
CA ALA A 135 8.10 12.67 -19.93
C ALA A 135 7.80 12.11 -21.34
N GLU A 136 7.89 10.79 -21.52
CA GLU A 136 7.81 10.16 -22.85
C GLU A 136 6.64 9.18 -22.99
N GLY A 137 5.96 8.81 -21.89
CA GLY A 137 4.83 7.89 -21.90
C GLY A 137 5.20 6.43 -22.21
N ASP A 138 6.46 6.06 -22.03
CA ASP A 138 7.02 4.78 -22.46
C ASP A 138 7.25 3.77 -21.33
N MET A 139 7.07 4.17 -20.07
CA MET A 139 7.12 3.29 -18.90
C MET A 139 6.26 3.78 -17.74
N ILE A 140 5.78 2.84 -16.94
CA ILE A 140 5.09 3.07 -15.67
C ILE A 140 5.71 2.14 -14.63
N VAL A 141 6.39 2.69 -13.62
CA VAL A 141 7.03 1.93 -12.55
C VAL A 141 6.19 2.00 -11.27
N PHE A 142 5.67 0.88 -10.82
CA PHE A 142 4.82 0.79 -9.62
C PHE A 142 5.63 0.68 -8.34
N SER A 143 6.65 -0.16 -8.31
CA SER A 143 7.54 -0.34 -7.17
C SER A 143 8.96 -0.67 -7.60
N PHE A 144 9.92 -0.27 -6.76
CA PHE A 144 11.31 -0.75 -6.80
C PHE A 144 11.80 -0.84 -5.36
N TRP A 145 11.66 -2.02 -4.76
CA TRP A 145 11.92 -2.22 -3.34
C TRP A 145 12.21 -3.69 -3.01
N PRO A 146 13.01 -3.97 -1.93
CA PRO A 146 13.24 -5.34 -1.48
C PRO A 146 11.95 -6.06 -1.07
N ASP A 147 11.81 -7.30 -1.50
CA ASP A 147 10.71 -8.20 -1.13
C ASP A 147 9.30 -7.63 -1.36
N VAL A 148 9.14 -6.70 -2.32
CA VAL A 148 7.85 -6.06 -2.65
C VAL A 148 7.57 -6.18 -4.15
N ILE A 149 6.35 -6.59 -4.47
CA ILE A 149 5.80 -6.52 -5.83
C ILE A 149 4.48 -5.74 -5.78
N MET A 150 4.31 -4.83 -6.73
CA MET A 150 3.03 -4.16 -6.97
C MET A 150 2.55 -4.44 -8.38
N ILE A 151 1.26 -4.72 -8.50
CA ILE A 151 0.56 -4.87 -9.77
C ILE A 151 -0.61 -3.91 -9.78
N LYS A 152 -0.76 -3.14 -10.85
CA LYS A 152 -1.90 -2.25 -11.06
C LYS A 152 -2.41 -2.42 -12.47
N GLU A 153 -3.71 -2.64 -12.63
CA GLU A 153 -4.32 -2.77 -13.95
C GLU A 153 -5.79 -2.30 -13.94
N ILE A 154 -6.28 -1.94 -15.10
CA ILE A 154 -7.69 -1.58 -15.34
C ILE A 154 -8.48 -2.87 -15.60
N GLY A 155 -9.63 -2.99 -14.98
CA GLY A 155 -10.52 -4.14 -15.09
C GLY A 155 -11.06 -4.61 -13.75
N ASP A 156 -11.91 -5.63 -13.79
CA ASP A 156 -12.44 -6.29 -12.61
C ASP A 156 -11.39 -7.21 -11.96
N PRO A 157 -11.47 -7.46 -10.64
CA PRO A 157 -10.44 -8.20 -9.91
C PRO A 157 -10.08 -9.56 -10.51
N LEU A 158 -11.06 -10.44 -10.75
CA LEU A 158 -10.78 -11.76 -11.32
C LEU A 158 -10.37 -11.70 -12.78
N THR A 159 -10.88 -10.74 -13.54
CA THR A 159 -10.49 -10.49 -14.93
C THR A 159 -9.01 -10.11 -14.99
N VAL A 160 -8.57 -9.19 -14.13
CA VAL A 160 -7.16 -8.80 -14.03
C VAL A 160 -6.29 -9.97 -13.58
N GLY A 161 -6.71 -10.74 -12.57
CA GLY A 161 -5.96 -11.91 -12.11
C GLY A 161 -5.73 -12.96 -13.19
N ARG A 162 -6.75 -13.25 -14.00
CA ARG A 162 -6.65 -14.17 -15.15
C ARG A 162 -5.83 -13.60 -16.29
N TYR A 163 -6.01 -12.31 -16.58
CA TYR A 163 -5.25 -11.61 -17.62
C TYR A 163 -3.75 -11.64 -17.32
N MET A 164 -3.37 -11.49 -16.05
CA MET A 164 -1.99 -11.56 -15.57
C MET A 164 -1.50 -13.00 -15.34
N ASP A 165 -2.36 -14.02 -15.46
CA ASP A 165 -2.07 -15.43 -15.20
C ASP A 165 -1.33 -15.65 -13.85
N LEU A 166 -1.82 -14.98 -12.80
CA LEU A 166 -1.10 -14.88 -11.52
C LEU A 166 -0.85 -16.24 -10.85
N ASP A 167 -1.79 -17.19 -10.99
CA ASP A 167 -1.62 -18.54 -10.43
C ASP A 167 -0.48 -19.30 -11.12
N ARG A 168 -0.35 -19.18 -12.44
CA ARG A 168 0.71 -19.87 -13.20
C ARG A 168 2.10 -19.38 -12.82
N HIS A 169 2.24 -18.09 -12.51
CA HIS A 169 3.51 -17.53 -12.09
C HIS A 169 3.96 -17.98 -10.71
N GLY A 170 3.08 -18.60 -9.93
CA GLY A 170 3.40 -19.15 -8.62
C GLY A 170 3.84 -18.10 -7.59
N ILE A 171 3.50 -16.82 -7.81
CA ILE A 171 3.79 -15.76 -6.85
C ILE A 171 2.94 -16.01 -5.61
N THR A 172 3.57 -16.03 -4.46
CA THR A 172 2.88 -16.05 -3.16
C THR A 172 3.45 -14.97 -2.25
N ALA A 173 2.70 -14.56 -1.24
CA ALA A 173 3.15 -13.59 -0.26
C ALA A 173 2.47 -13.82 1.10
N ARG A 174 3.13 -13.40 2.17
CA ARG A 174 2.53 -13.44 3.51
C ARG A 174 1.70 -12.20 3.82
N ILE A 175 1.95 -11.09 3.14
CA ILE A 175 1.16 -9.87 3.23
C ILE A 175 0.68 -9.52 1.84
N ILE A 176 -0.64 -9.42 1.69
CA ILE A 176 -1.27 -9.03 0.42
C ILE A 176 -2.30 -7.95 0.74
N MET A 177 -2.23 -6.83 0.00
CA MET A 177 -3.24 -5.78 0.05
C MET A 177 -3.80 -5.60 -1.35
N ALA A 178 -5.10 -5.48 -1.47
CA ALA A 178 -5.79 -5.34 -2.75
C ALA A 178 -6.93 -4.32 -2.68
N GLN A 179 -7.08 -3.55 -3.74
CA GLN A 179 -8.21 -2.65 -3.93
C GLN A 179 -8.88 -2.89 -5.27
N GLY A 180 -10.22 -3.03 -5.24
CA GLY A 180 -11.09 -2.84 -6.39
C GLY A 180 -11.59 -1.39 -6.41
N ARG A 181 -11.19 -0.64 -7.43
CA ARG A 181 -11.51 0.79 -7.54
C ARG A 181 -12.94 0.98 -8.04
N GLN A 182 -13.62 1.99 -7.51
CA GLN A 182 -14.77 2.62 -8.12
C GLN A 182 -14.41 4.07 -8.42
N ASN A 183 -14.38 4.42 -9.71
CA ASN A 183 -14.07 5.78 -10.12
C ASN A 183 -15.22 6.74 -9.78
N THR A 184 -14.89 7.93 -9.29
CA THR A 184 -15.89 8.96 -8.99
C THR A 184 -15.66 10.22 -9.81
N ASN A 185 -14.52 10.89 -9.63
CA ASN A 185 -14.30 12.24 -10.16
C ASN A 185 -13.01 12.40 -10.97
N TYR A 186 -12.18 11.37 -11.08
CA TYR A 186 -10.87 11.47 -11.73
C TYR A 186 -10.81 10.64 -13.00
N ALA A 187 -9.91 11.01 -13.91
CA ALA A 187 -9.59 10.18 -15.06
C ALA A 187 -9.10 8.79 -14.61
N ILE A 188 -9.45 7.76 -15.34
CA ILE A 188 -8.94 6.40 -15.10
C ILE A 188 -7.44 6.42 -15.39
N ASN A 189 -6.64 6.16 -14.33
CA ASN A 189 -5.20 6.25 -14.35
C ASN A 189 -4.62 5.14 -13.47
N LEU A 190 -3.63 4.42 -13.95
CA LEU A 190 -2.98 3.35 -13.20
C LEU A 190 -2.25 3.85 -11.96
N TYR A 191 -1.67 5.04 -12.00
CA TYR A 191 -1.04 5.63 -10.81
C TYR A 191 -2.04 5.88 -9.68
N ALA A 192 -3.31 6.14 -10.02
CA ALA A 192 -4.37 6.35 -9.04
C ALA A 192 -4.94 5.06 -8.44
N CYS A 193 -4.58 3.88 -8.96
CA CYS A 193 -4.95 2.61 -8.34
C CYS A 193 -4.16 2.40 -7.03
N HIS A 194 -4.88 2.06 -5.98
CA HIS A 194 -4.25 1.70 -4.70
C HIS A 194 -3.73 0.25 -4.73
N PRO A 195 -2.84 -0.15 -3.82
CA PRO A 195 -2.17 0.64 -2.78
C PRO A 195 -1.16 1.65 -3.31
N PHE A 196 -0.88 2.68 -2.50
CA PHE A 196 0.26 3.57 -2.66
C PHE A 196 1.42 3.07 -1.80
N PHE A 197 2.65 3.29 -2.28
CA PHE A 197 3.84 2.73 -1.66
C PHE A 197 4.98 3.76 -1.59
N LEU A 198 5.62 3.86 -0.42
CA LEU A 198 6.78 4.72 -0.18
C LEU A 198 7.70 4.07 0.86
N GLU A 199 8.95 3.76 0.48
CA GLU A 199 10.03 3.28 1.37
C GLU A 199 9.59 2.21 2.40
N GLY A 200 8.92 1.17 1.91
CA GLY A 200 8.46 0.09 2.77
C GLY A 200 7.08 0.29 3.40
N PHE A 201 6.53 1.50 3.38
CA PHE A 201 5.15 1.79 3.81
C PHE A 201 4.18 1.60 2.65
N ALA A 202 3.01 1.07 2.93
CA ALA A 202 1.93 1.01 1.94
C ALA A 202 0.60 1.42 2.57
N THR A 203 -0.25 2.11 1.81
CA THR A 203 -1.63 2.41 2.23
C THR A 203 -2.60 2.26 1.08
N MET A 204 -3.82 1.89 1.41
CA MET A 204 -4.98 1.96 0.52
C MET A 204 -6.19 2.48 1.28
N THR A 205 -7.09 3.16 0.58
CA THR A 205 -8.23 3.79 1.22
C THR A 205 -9.52 3.55 0.45
N ASN A 206 -10.61 3.51 1.19
CA ASN A 206 -11.95 3.75 0.66
C ASN A 206 -12.41 5.08 1.23
N GLY A 207 -12.49 6.10 0.37
CA GLY A 207 -12.87 7.43 0.81
C GLY A 207 -12.48 8.53 -0.15
N GLU A 208 -12.57 9.74 0.34
CA GLU A 208 -12.18 10.97 -0.35
C GLU A 208 -11.50 11.90 0.66
N ASN A 209 -10.45 12.58 0.22
CA ASN A 209 -9.78 13.62 1.02
C ASN A 209 -9.87 14.95 0.28
N THR A 210 -10.71 15.85 0.76
CA THR A 210 -10.96 17.15 0.14
C THR A 210 -9.85 18.16 0.37
N ALA A 211 -8.99 17.94 1.37
CA ALA A 211 -7.92 18.83 1.78
C ALA A 211 -6.51 18.29 1.44
N PHE A 212 -6.33 17.55 0.35
CA PHE A 212 -5.04 16.93 0.03
C PHE A 212 -3.97 17.93 -0.44
N ILE A 213 -4.33 19.05 -1.07
CA ILE A 213 -3.37 20.07 -1.53
C ILE A 213 -2.58 20.70 -0.36
N PRO A 214 -3.20 21.14 0.75
CA PRO A 214 -2.47 21.61 1.93
C PRO A 214 -1.51 20.58 2.53
N VAL A 215 -1.87 19.28 2.48
CA VAL A 215 -0.99 18.18 2.92
C VAL A 215 0.23 18.09 2.00
N LYS A 216 0.01 18.15 0.69
CA LYS A 216 1.07 18.16 -0.33
C LYS A 216 2.06 19.29 -0.07
N GLU A 217 1.58 20.53 -0.02
CA GLU A 217 2.41 21.71 0.19
C GLU A 217 3.20 21.63 1.51
N PHE A 218 2.58 21.10 2.57
CA PHE A 218 3.26 20.89 3.85
C PHE A 218 4.43 19.91 3.72
N LEU A 219 4.23 18.76 3.06
CA LEU A 219 5.25 17.74 2.88
C LEU A 219 6.38 18.23 1.96
N GLU A 220 6.05 18.87 0.85
CA GLU A 220 7.03 19.47 -0.08
C GLU A 220 7.89 20.54 0.61
N SER A 221 7.28 21.41 1.43
CA SER A 221 8.01 22.44 2.17
C SER A 221 9.00 21.88 3.20
N ARG A 222 8.90 20.60 3.55
CA ARG A 222 9.81 19.89 4.46
C ARG A 222 10.98 19.22 3.73
N GLY A 223 11.10 19.43 2.41
CA GLY A 223 12.17 18.86 1.61
C GLY A 223 12.08 17.34 1.49
N PHE A 224 10.87 16.83 1.42
CA PHE A 224 10.60 15.40 1.33
C PHE A 224 11.07 14.86 -0.01
N ASP A 225 12.22 14.19 -0.04
CA ASP A 225 12.61 13.35 -1.18
C ASP A 225 11.58 12.23 -1.33
N GLY A 226 11.03 12.05 -2.52
CA GLY A 226 10.13 10.93 -2.78
C GLY A 226 8.67 11.27 -2.86
N TYR A 227 8.34 12.53 -2.73
CA TYR A 227 7.02 13.00 -2.99
C TYR A 227 6.70 12.88 -4.49
N ILE A 228 5.96 11.87 -4.83
CA ILE A 228 5.54 11.58 -6.21
C ILE A 228 4.20 12.29 -6.40
N GLY A 229 4.13 13.41 -7.08
CA GLY A 229 2.92 14.20 -7.25
C GLY A 229 1.62 13.39 -7.26
N PHE A 230 0.57 13.93 -6.69
CA PHE A 230 -0.70 13.22 -6.47
C PHE A 230 -1.43 12.93 -7.77
N GLN A 231 -1.58 11.67 -8.07
CA GLN A 231 -2.53 11.19 -9.07
C GLN A 231 -3.88 10.80 -8.43
N SER A 232 -3.94 10.80 -7.10
CA SER A 232 -5.13 10.59 -6.28
C SER A 232 -5.00 11.36 -4.97
N ASP A 233 -6.11 11.88 -4.47
CA ASP A 233 -6.22 12.51 -3.15
C ASP A 233 -5.79 11.57 -2.01
N SER A 234 -5.87 10.28 -2.24
CA SER A 234 -5.55 9.23 -1.26
C SER A 234 -4.05 8.90 -1.15
N GLU A 235 -3.21 9.38 -2.06
CA GLU A 235 -1.75 9.17 -1.99
C GLU A 235 -1.14 9.83 -0.74
N VAL A 236 -1.76 10.86 -0.20
CA VAL A 236 -1.31 11.55 1.01
C VAL A 236 -1.15 10.64 2.22
N PHE A 237 -1.96 9.60 2.34
CA PHE A 237 -1.97 8.75 3.53
C PHE A 237 -0.65 8.01 3.73
N VAL A 238 -0.04 7.48 2.66
CA VAL A 238 1.27 6.82 2.77
C VAL A 238 2.37 7.84 3.07
N HIS A 239 2.28 9.04 2.52
CA HIS A 239 3.25 10.11 2.77
C HIS A 239 3.18 10.62 4.22
N ILE A 240 1.97 10.80 4.76
CA ILE A 240 1.78 11.18 6.17
C ILE A 240 2.32 10.08 7.08
N LEU A 241 2.00 8.80 6.79
CA LEU A 241 2.46 7.67 7.57
C LEU A 241 3.99 7.60 7.60
N HIS A 242 4.63 7.71 6.43
CA HIS A 242 6.09 7.75 6.33
C HIS A 242 6.70 8.93 7.09
N TYR A 243 6.13 10.14 6.93
CA TYR A 243 6.59 11.34 7.65
C TYR A 243 6.55 11.16 9.16
N ILE A 244 5.44 10.66 9.69
CA ILE A 244 5.25 10.47 11.13
C ILE A 244 6.21 9.43 11.67
N SER A 245 6.35 8.29 10.99
CA SER A 245 7.16 7.17 11.46
C SER A 245 8.66 7.39 11.26
N THR A 246 9.07 8.04 10.15
CA THR A 246 10.49 8.15 9.79
C THR A 246 11.12 9.47 10.23
N PHE A 247 10.38 10.60 10.12
CA PHE A 247 10.94 11.91 10.41
C PHE A 247 10.58 12.43 11.80
N LEU A 248 9.38 12.10 12.28
CA LEU A 248 8.97 12.49 13.63
C LEU A 248 9.28 11.40 14.65
N ASP A 249 9.67 10.22 14.20
CA ASP A 249 9.98 9.05 15.05
C ASP A 249 8.86 8.80 16.07
N LEU A 250 7.60 8.79 15.59
CA LEU A 250 6.42 8.60 16.42
C LEU A 250 5.83 7.20 16.21
N PRO A 251 5.23 6.61 17.26
CA PRO A 251 4.58 5.32 17.17
C PRO A 251 3.34 5.37 16.28
N LEU A 252 2.92 4.20 15.75
CA LEU A 252 1.81 4.11 14.80
C LEU A 252 0.50 4.70 15.33
N ASP A 253 0.20 4.60 16.61
CA ASP A 253 -1.03 5.17 17.19
C ASP A 253 -1.06 6.71 17.13
N ALA A 254 0.09 7.38 17.09
CA ALA A 254 0.17 8.82 16.84
C ALA A 254 -0.37 9.20 15.45
N TYR A 255 -0.26 8.30 14.47
CA TYR A 255 -0.82 8.51 13.12
C TYR A 255 -2.31 8.86 13.18
N LYS A 256 -3.09 8.08 13.93
CA LYS A 256 -4.53 8.33 14.09
C LYS A 256 -4.82 9.69 14.76
N HIS A 257 -4.04 10.08 15.76
CA HIS A 257 -4.19 11.38 16.44
C HIS A 257 -3.84 12.56 15.53
N ILE A 258 -2.98 12.37 14.54
CA ILE A 258 -2.58 13.42 13.61
C ILE A 258 -3.61 13.57 12.49
N ILE A 259 -4.00 12.48 11.84
CA ILE A 259 -4.94 12.55 10.70
C ILE A 259 -6.39 12.84 11.12
N THR A 260 -6.79 12.40 12.32
CA THR A 260 -8.14 12.62 12.88
C THR A 260 -8.04 13.02 14.36
N PRO A 261 -7.58 14.25 14.68
CA PRO A 261 -7.33 14.65 16.05
C PRO A 261 -8.63 14.66 16.87
N LEU A 262 -8.49 14.38 18.15
CA LEU A 262 -9.59 14.46 19.10
C LEU A 262 -10.17 15.88 19.18
N PRO A 263 -11.49 16.02 19.40
CA PRO A 263 -12.11 17.30 19.78
C PRO A 263 -11.44 17.87 21.04
N ASP A 264 -11.43 19.21 21.18
CA ASP A 264 -10.71 19.87 22.27
C ASP A 264 -11.17 19.43 23.67
N GLU A 265 -12.45 19.15 23.85
CA GLU A 265 -12.99 18.64 25.11
C GLU A 265 -12.39 17.27 25.48
N ALA A 266 -12.40 16.32 24.55
CA ALA A 266 -11.81 14.99 24.76
C ALA A 266 -10.27 15.07 24.92
N LEU A 267 -9.64 15.95 24.14
CA LEU A 267 -8.19 16.20 24.23
C LEU A 267 -7.79 16.76 25.59
N ASN A 268 -8.58 17.67 26.18
CA ASN A 268 -8.29 18.29 27.46
C ASN A 268 -8.30 17.28 28.62
N SER A 269 -9.13 16.25 28.53
CA SER A 269 -9.22 15.18 29.54
C SER A 269 -8.28 14.01 29.29
N HIS A 270 -7.52 14.00 28.17
CA HIS A 270 -6.63 12.92 27.83
C HIS A 270 -5.35 12.90 28.71
N ALA A 271 -4.88 11.70 29.07
CA ALA A 271 -3.66 11.54 29.91
C ALA A 271 -2.41 12.16 29.27
N ASP A 272 -2.32 12.17 27.94
CA ASP A 272 -1.20 12.75 27.18
C ASP A 272 -1.57 14.07 26.49
N ALA A 273 -2.52 14.84 27.10
CA ALA A 273 -3.08 16.07 26.52
C ALA A 273 -2.02 17.09 26.07
N SER A 274 -0.91 17.22 26.79
CA SER A 274 0.17 18.17 26.45
C SER A 274 0.84 17.80 25.13
N VAL A 275 1.20 16.54 24.94
CA VAL A 275 1.84 16.03 23.73
C VAL A 275 0.86 16.09 22.56
N LEU A 276 -0.38 15.63 22.76
CA LEU A 276 -1.42 15.63 21.70
C LEU A 276 -1.78 17.03 21.22
N ARG A 277 -1.75 18.06 22.11
CA ARG A 277 -1.93 19.45 21.68
C ARG A 277 -0.79 19.93 20.79
N ILE A 278 0.46 19.59 21.14
CA ILE A 278 1.62 19.92 20.31
C ILE A 278 1.48 19.26 18.94
N LEU A 279 1.13 17.97 18.88
CA LEU A 279 0.92 17.24 17.62
C LEU A 279 -0.20 17.89 16.80
N LYS A 280 -1.36 18.17 17.41
CA LYS A 280 -2.49 18.82 16.74
C LYS A 280 -2.12 20.19 16.15
N GLN A 281 -1.31 20.98 16.83
CA GLN A 281 -0.87 22.28 16.35
C GLN A 281 0.20 22.17 15.26
N SER A 282 1.23 21.36 15.50
CA SER A 282 2.39 21.22 14.59
C SER A 282 2.02 20.50 13.30
N CYS A 283 1.10 19.54 13.36
CA CYS A 283 0.66 18.72 12.25
C CYS A 283 -0.72 19.09 11.71
N ARG A 284 -1.23 20.28 12.03
CA ARG A 284 -2.61 20.68 11.65
C ARG A 284 -2.90 20.59 10.15
N ARG A 285 -1.88 20.71 9.29
CA ARG A 285 -2.03 20.58 7.84
C ARG A 285 -2.11 19.13 7.36
N LEU A 286 -1.82 18.16 8.24
CA LEU A 286 -1.93 16.74 7.98
C LEU A 286 -3.29 16.15 8.39
N ILE A 287 -4.20 16.98 8.90
CA ILE A 287 -5.56 16.57 9.25
C ILE A 287 -6.31 16.24 7.96
N ILE A 288 -6.89 15.05 7.92
CA ILE A 288 -7.67 14.57 6.79
C ILE A 288 -9.12 15.04 6.92
N ASP A 289 -9.62 15.64 5.86
CA ASP A 289 -11.01 16.01 5.72
C ASP A 289 -11.71 15.12 4.71
N GLY A 290 -12.78 14.48 5.15
CA GLY A 290 -13.59 13.58 4.35
C GLY A 290 -13.71 12.16 4.94
N PRO A 291 -14.61 11.35 4.37
CA PRO A 291 -14.86 9.99 4.82
C PRO A 291 -13.75 9.04 4.37
N ASN A 292 -13.14 8.31 5.31
CA ASN A 292 -12.04 7.40 4.98
C ASN A 292 -12.02 6.14 5.87
N CYS A 293 -11.83 4.97 5.23
CA CYS A 293 -11.30 3.78 5.84
C CYS A 293 -9.91 3.53 5.23
N ILE A 294 -8.89 3.49 6.06
CA ILE A 294 -7.49 3.33 5.66
C ILE A 294 -7.02 1.96 6.10
N ILE A 295 -6.42 1.20 5.19
CA ILE A 295 -5.65 0.00 5.53
C ILE A 295 -4.19 0.28 5.13
N GLY A 296 -3.26 0.00 6.04
CA GLY A 296 -1.85 0.25 5.81
C GLY A 296 -0.96 -0.87 6.28
N ASN A 297 0.25 -0.91 5.72
CA ASN A 297 1.33 -1.81 6.08
C ASN A 297 2.60 -1.03 6.37
N LEU A 298 3.28 -1.39 7.46
CA LEU A 298 4.57 -0.82 7.88
C LEU A 298 5.75 -1.66 7.38
N PRO A 299 6.97 -1.11 7.39
CA PRO A 299 8.17 -1.84 6.98
C PRO A 299 8.43 -3.13 7.74
N ASP A 300 8.06 -3.22 9.01
CA ASP A 300 8.18 -4.42 9.85
C ASP A 300 7.15 -5.52 9.52
N GLY A 301 6.18 -5.23 8.65
CA GLY A 301 5.09 -6.14 8.31
C GLY A 301 3.80 -5.95 9.12
N THR A 302 3.75 -5.00 10.05
CA THR A 302 2.52 -4.66 10.76
C THR A 302 1.44 -4.20 9.78
N LEU A 303 0.27 -4.80 9.86
CA LEU A 303 -0.92 -4.44 9.09
C LEU A 303 -1.91 -3.72 10.01
N PHE A 304 -2.51 -2.60 9.56
CA PHE A 304 -3.45 -1.84 10.38
C PHE A 304 -4.65 -1.33 9.59
N MET A 305 -5.74 -1.03 10.31
CA MET A 305 -6.92 -0.33 9.80
C MET A 305 -7.28 0.84 10.71
N ALA A 306 -7.49 2.01 10.11
CA ALA A 306 -7.95 3.21 10.80
C ALA A 306 -9.17 3.80 10.10
N GLN A 307 -10.09 4.37 10.87
CA GLN A 307 -11.33 4.98 10.38
C GLN A 307 -11.25 6.52 10.45
N ASP A 308 -12.06 7.19 9.63
CA ASP A 308 -12.31 8.63 9.81
C ASP A 308 -13.05 8.94 11.13
N SER A 309 -13.13 10.23 11.49
CA SER A 309 -13.71 10.69 12.75
C SER A 309 -15.21 10.36 12.94
N LYS A 310 -15.90 9.95 11.87
CA LYS A 310 -17.35 9.63 11.89
C LYS A 310 -17.64 8.20 11.48
N LYS A 311 -16.61 7.43 11.09
CA LYS A 311 -16.74 6.08 10.54
C LYS A 311 -17.74 5.99 9.39
N LEU A 312 -17.54 6.81 8.37
CA LEU A 312 -18.47 6.89 7.23
C LEU A 312 -18.19 5.83 6.16
N ARG A 313 -17.07 5.12 6.27
CA ARG A 313 -16.70 4.03 5.34
C ARG A 313 -16.64 2.69 6.08
N PRO A 314 -17.06 1.59 5.41
CA PRO A 314 -17.05 0.27 6.05
C PRO A 314 -15.64 -0.26 6.26
N GLY A 315 -15.47 -1.05 7.31
CA GLY A 315 -14.25 -1.77 7.61
C GLY A 315 -14.51 -2.80 8.70
N ILE A 316 -14.03 -4.02 8.48
CA ILE A 316 -14.17 -5.15 9.40
C ILE A 316 -12.85 -5.91 9.47
N VAL A 317 -12.55 -6.41 10.66
CA VAL A 317 -11.35 -7.22 10.95
C VAL A 317 -11.79 -8.58 11.46
N GLY A 318 -11.17 -9.62 10.94
CA GLY A 318 -11.43 -11.00 11.40
C GLY A 318 -10.27 -11.91 11.06
N GLY A 319 -10.23 -13.05 11.73
CA GLY A 319 -9.18 -14.03 11.54
C GLY A 319 -8.99 -14.97 12.73
N LYS A 320 -7.81 -15.53 12.82
CA LYS A 320 -7.33 -16.41 13.90
C LYS A 320 -5.81 -16.29 13.99
N PRO A 321 -5.18 -16.76 15.09
CA PRO A 321 -3.73 -16.79 15.21
C PRO A 321 -3.08 -17.39 13.95
N GLY A 322 -2.08 -16.70 13.40
CA GLY A 322 -1.38 -17.07 12.18
C GLY A 322 -2.01 -16.55 10.87
N VAL A 323 -3.29 -16.08 10.88
CA VAL A 323 -3.90 -15.43 9.69
C VAL A 323 -4.98 -14.43 10.08
N TRP A 324 -4.81 -13.18 9.66
CA TRP A 324 -5.73 -12.08 9.92
C TRP A 324 -6.01 -11.30 8.65
N ALA A 325 -7.26 -10.87 8.49
CA ALA A 325 -7.66 -10.06 7.35
C ALA A 325 -8.45 -8.82 7.77
N PHE A 326 -8.31 -7.78 6.94
CA PHE A 326 -8.98 -6.50 7.01
C PHE A 326 -9.75 -6.32 5.71
N SER A 327 -11.03 -6.06 5.79
CA SER A 327 -11.90 -6.03 4.62
C SER A 327 -12.92 -4.90 4.70
N SER A 328 -13.40 -4.42 3.56
CA SER A 328 -14.56 -3.52 3.53
C SER A 328 -15.83 -4.23 3.98
N GLU A 329 -15.98 -5.53 3.67
CA GLU A 329 -17.19 -6.30 3.99
C GLU A 329 -16.85 -7.71 4.48
N VAL A 330 -17.78 -8.32 5.23
CA VAL A 330 -17.59 -9.64 5.83
C VAL A 330 -17.40 -10.76 4.79
N CYS A 331 -18.00 -10.66 3.61
CA CYS A 331 -17.86 -11.63 2.54
C CYS A 331 -16.42 -11.78 2.05
N GLY A 332 -15.61 -10.70 2.09
CA GLY A 332 -14.18 -10.78 1.82
C GLY A 332 -13.43 -11.65 2.84
N LEU A 333 -13.78 -11.54 4.13
CA LEU A 333 -13.23 -12.42 5.17
C LEU A 333 -13.67 -13.86 4.99
N ASP A 334 -14.95 -14.08 4.65
CA ASP A 334 -15.53 -15.42 4.43
C ASP A 334 -14.85 -16.16 3.27
N THR A 335 -14.42 -15.42 2.25
CA THR A 335 -13.73 -16.00 1.09
C THR A 335 -12.34 -16.51 1.44
N VAL A 336 -11.59 -15.83 2.32
CA VAL A 336 -10.17 -16.14 2.56
C VAL A 336 -9.97 -16.95 3.83
N ILE A 337 -10.78 -16.69 4.87
CA ILE A 337 -10.68 -17.35 6.18
C ILE A 337 -12.07 -17.87 6.60
N PRO A 338 -12.65 -18.84 5.86
CA PRO A 338 -14.00 -19.33 6.12
C PRO A 338 -14.15 -20.04 7.46
N ASP A 339 -13.07 -20.58 7.99
CA ASP A 339 -12.99 -21.39 9.22
C ASP A 339 -12.65 -20.58 10.48
N ARG A 340 -12.65 -19.22 10.40
CA ARG A 340 -12.46 -18.36 11.57
C ARG A 340 -13.71 -18.37 12.49
N ASP A 341 -13.54 -17.98 13.72
CA ASP A 341 -14.64 -17.71 14.63
C ASP A 341 -15.29 -16.35 14.31
N LYS A 342 -16.37 -16.39 13.52
CA LYS A 342 -17.08 -15.19 13.04
C LYS A 342 -17.65 -14.33 14.17
N SER A 343 -17.87 -14.88 15.36
CA SER A 343 -18.35 -14.12 16.51
C SER A 343 -17.30 -13.15 17.06
N LYS A 344 -16.05 -13.33 16.68
CA LYS A 344 -14.91 -12.46 17.04
C LYS A 344 -14.58 -11.41 15.99
N ASP A 345 -15.25 -11.45 14.85
CA ASP A 345 -15.11 -10.38 13.86
C ASP A 345 -15.59 -9.07 14.47
N PHE A 346 -14.86 -7.98 14.22
CA PHE A 346 -15.27 -6.70 14.76
C PHE A 346 -14.99 -5.56 13.76
N GLN A 347 -15.72 -4.48 13.94
CA GLN A 347 -15.54 -3.27 13.14
C GLN A 347 -14.87 -2.20 14.00
N PRO A 348 -13.64 -1.77 13.67
CA PRO A 348 -13.02 -0.63 14.35
C PRO A 348 -13.92 0.60 14.26
N MET A 349 -14.13 1.27 15.40
CA MET A 349 -14.98 2.46 15.49
C MET A 349 -14.15 3.72 15.15
N HIS A 350 -14.80 4.86 15.14
CA HIS A 350 -14.17 6.13 14.75
C HIS A 350 -12.97 6.56 15.62
N LEU A 351 -12.90 6.10 16.87
CA LEU A 351 -11.75 6.33 17.76
C LEU A 351 -10.75 5.19 17.77
N ASP A 352 -11.02 4.10 17.05
CA ASP A 352 -10.19 2.89 17.09
C ASP A 352 -9.22 2.85 15.91
N MET A 353 -8.09 2.19 16.15
CA MET A 353 -7.20 1.66 15.14
C MET A 353 -6.90 0.21 15.49
N ALA A 354 -7.21 -0.71 14.57
CA ALA A 354 -6.88 -2.12 14.71
C ALA A 354 -5.54 -2.41 14.04
N MET A 355 -4.67 -3.19 14.66
CA MET A 355 -3.39 -3.59 14.10
C MET A 355 -3.05 -5.05 14.41
N VAL A 356 -2.32 -5.67 13.48
CA VAL A 356 -1.73 -7.00 13.63
C VAL A 356 -0.24 -6.88 13.38
N GLY A 357 0.55 -7.25 14.39
CA GLY A 357 2.01 -7.26 14.28
C GLY A 357 2.56 -8.40 13.41
N PRO A 358 3.86 -8.40 13.13
CA PRO A 358 4.51 -9.40 12.28
C PRO A 358 4.43 -10.83 12.84
N ASP A 359 4.17 -11.00 14.14
CA ASP A 359 3.99 -12.29 14.79
C ASP A 359 2.60 -12.91 14.61
N ARG A 360 1.63 -12.14 14.09
CA ARG A 360 0.26 -12.54 13.72
C ARG A 360 -0.52 -13.27 14.82
N LYS A 361 -0.16 -13.05 16.09
CA LYS A 361 -0.80 -13.76 17.20
C LYS A 361 -2.21 -13.28 17.45
N GLU A 362 -2.39 -11.96 17.47
CA GLU A 362 -3.67 -11.32 17.82
C GLU A 362 -3.83 -9.96 17.13
N VAL A 363 -5.05 -9.46 17.12
CA VAL A 363 -5.35 -8.09 16.74
C VAL A 363 -5.29 -7.22 17.99
N LYS A 364 -4.45 -6.20 17.96
CA LYS A 364 -4.42 -5.16 18.97
C LYS A 364 -5.31 -3.99 18.53
N VAL A 365 -6.18 -3.55 19.41
CA VAL A 365 -6.99 -2.32 19.20
C VAL A 365 -6.38 -1.21 20.04
N CYS A 366 -5.93 -0.15 19.38
CA CYS A 366 -5.50 1.10 20.01
C CYS A 366 -6.63 2.12 19.91
N ARG A 367 -7.06 2.66 21.04
CA ARG A 367 -8.09 3.71 21.10
C ARG A 367 -7.45 5.06 21.27
N GLN A 368 -8.00 6.07 20.63
CA GLN A 368 -7.54 7.46 20.85
C GLN A 368 -7.78 7.98 22.27
N THR A 369 -8.47 7.23 23.12
CA THR A 369 -8.61 7.49 24.56
C THR A 369 -7.51 6.89 25.40
N ASP A 370 -6.73 5.98 24.85
CA ASP A 370 -5.61 5.31 25.53
C ASP A 370 -4.36 6.19 25.46
N ARG A 371 -3.40 5.97 26.34
CA ARG A 371 -2.10 6.63 26.26
C ARG A 371 -1.39 6.22 24.96
N LEU A 372 -0.63 7.18 24.43
CA LEU A 372 0.27 6.88 23.32
C LEU A 372 1.24 5.77 23.69
N SER A 373 1.46 4.85 22.77
CA SER A 373 2.48 3.83 22.92
C SER A 373 3.85 4.49 23.11
N ARG A 374 4.63 4.00 24.05
CA ARG A 374 6.03 4.39 24.13
C ARG A 374 6.79 3.60 23.07
N GLN A 375 7.67 4.26 22.34
CA GLN A 375 8.65 3.52 21.56
C GLN A 375 9.53 2.72 22.53
N ALA A 376 9.74 1.44 22.23
CA ALA A 376 10.54 0.53 23.03
C ALA A 376 12.04 0.80 22.87
#